data_eb4c5a567b750a7ae206d7fc9b3ae2d9
#
_entry.id   eb4c5a567b750a7ae206d7fc9b3ae2d9
#
_cell.length_a   1.000
_cell.length_b   1.000
_cell.length_c   1.000
_cell.angle_alpha   90.00
_cell.angle_beta   90.00
_cell.angle_gamma   90.00
#
_symmetry.space_group_name_H-M   'P 1'
#
loop_
_entity.id
_entity.type
_entity.pdbx_description
1 polymer ?
#
loop_
_entity_poly.entity_id
_entity_poly.type
_entity_poly.pdbx_seq_one_letter_code
_entity_poly.pdbx_strand_id
1 'polypeptide(L)'
;MTRQRALILGIMREKCPEHLTADEIFSHARQAMPHMARGTVYRNLKLMELDGEIGHLEMPDGPDRYDANPTPHGHLLCDSCGDLADLPVVGLIRDIESAIGTEVRGYTLTIRYICPKCRAKTAQ
;
A
#
# COMPACT_ATOMS: atom_id res chain seq x y z
N MET A 1 -7.53 19.02 9.78
CA MET A 1 -6.95 18.46 8.52
C MET A 1 -6.63 19.59 7.56
N THR A 2 -5.43 19.58 6.99
CA THR A 2 -5.06 20.60 5.99
C THR A 2 -5.65 20.27 4.62
N ARG A 3 -5.69 21.30 3.74
CA ARG A 3 -6.17 21.09 2.38
C ARG A 3 -5.28 20.10 1.61
N GLN A 4 -3.96 20.17 1.85
CA GLN A 4 -3.01 19.26 1.20
C GLN A 4 -3.24 17.82 1.63
N ARG A 5 -3.43 17.59 2.92
CA ARG A 5 -3.67 16.25 3.45
C ARG A 5 -5.00 15.68 2.92
N ALA A 6 -6.03 16.51 2.88
CA ALA A 6 -7.33 16.09 2.34
C ALA A 6 -7.24 15.72 0.86
N LEU A 7 -6.48 16.50 0.08
CA LEU A 7 -6.28 16.22 -1.33
C LEU A 7 -5.55 14.90 -1.54
N ILE A 8 -4.47 14.67 -0.80
CA ILE A 8 -3.69 13.44 -0.90
C ILE A 8 -4.55 12.21 -0.57
N LEU A 9 -5.30 12.28 0.52
CA LEU A 9 -6.19 11.18 0.91
C LEU A 9 -7.28 10.93 -0.13
N GLY A 10 -7.84 12.00 -0.70
CA GLY A 10 -8.83 11.92 -1.76
C GLY A 10 -8.29 11.22 -3.01
N ILE A 11 -7.06 11.53 -3.40
CA ILE A 11 -6.39 10.89 -4.54
C ILE A 11 -6.24 9.39 -4.30
N MET A 12 -5.77 9.03 -3.11
CA MET A 12 -5.55 7.62 -2.76
C MET A 12 -6.87 6.84 -2.76
N ARG A 13 -7.93 7.44 -2.24
CA ARG A 13 -9.26 6.81 -2.21
C ARG A 13 -9.86 6.65 -3.60
N GLU A 14 -9.69 7.67 -4.45
CA GLU A 14 -10.19 7.63 -5.82
C GLU A 14 -9.51 6.54 -6.64
N LYS A 15 -8.22 6.33 -6.42
CA LYS A 15 -7.42 5.33 -7.15
C LYS A 15 -7.46 3.94 -6.52
N CYS A 16 -8.08 3.80 -5.35
CA CYS A 16 -8.23 2.49 -4.71
C CYS A 16 -8.96 1.52 -5.66
N PRO A 17 -8.52 0.26 -5.83
CA PRO A 17 -7.52 -0.44 -5.01
C PRO A 17 -6.07 -0.29 -5.45
N GLU A 18 -5.74 0.64 -6.33
CA GLU A 18 -4.35 0.85 -6.74
C GLU A 18 -3.50 1.29 -5.54
N HIS A 19 -2.28 0.76 -5.51
CA HIS A 19 -1.31 1.11 -4.47
C HIS A 19 -0.30 2.07 -5.11
N LEU A 20 -0.47 3.36 -4.83
CA LEU A 20 0.32 4.42 -5.47
C LEU A 20 1.64 4.65 -4.75
N THR A 21 2.67 4.99 -5.53
CA THR A 21 3.93 5.50 -4.98
C THR A 21 3.74 6.97 -4.59
N ALA A 22 4.66 7.48 -3.75
CA ALA A 22 4.63 8.90 -3.38
C ALA A 22 4.76 9.81 -4.62
N ASP A 23 5.57 9.42 -5.59
CA ASP A 23 5.74 10.20 -6.81
C ASP A 23 4.47 10.21 -7.67
N GLU A 24 3.75 9.11 -7.75
CA GLU A 24 2.46 9.06 -8.45
C GLU A 24 1.43 9.95 -7.75
N ILE A 25 1.39 9.90 -6.42
CA ILE A 25 0.50 10.77 -5.63
C ILE A 25 0.86 12.23 -5.89
N PHE A 26 2.15 12.56 -5.88
CA PHE A 26 2.63 13.91 -6.16
C PHE A 26 2.19 14.40 -7.54
N SER A 27 2.32 13.55 -8.56
CA SER A 27 1.89 13.90 -9.92
C SER A 27 0.40 14.26 -9.99
N HIS A 28 -0.43 13.44 -9.32
CA HIS A 28 -1.87 13.72 -9.25
C HIS A 28 -2.18 14.98 -8.45
N ALA A 29 -1.47 15.18 -7.33
CA ALA A 29 -1.68 16.34 -6.46
C ALA A 29 -1.37 17.66 -7.18
N ARG A 30 -0.34 17.67 -8.02
CA ARG A 30 0.04 18.88 -8.76
C ARG A 30 -0.98 19.28 -9.81
N GLN A 31 -1.82 18.37 -10.26
CA GLN A 31 -2.91 18.72 -11.18
C GLN A 31 -3.94 19.62 -10.49
N ALA A 32 -4.19 19.41 -9.20
CA ALA A 32 -5.13 20.22 -8.43
C ALA A 32 -4.46 21.39 -7.71
N MET A 33 -3.22 21.21 -7.29
CA MET A 33 -2.42 22.24 -6.61
C MET A 33 -1.06 22.35 -7.28
N PRO A 34 -0.92 23.19 -8.34
CA PRO A 34 0.31 23.26 -9.15
C PRO A 34 1.57 23.66 -8.40
N HIS A 35 1.42 24.32 -7.25
CA HIS A 35 2.56 24.79 -6.46
C HIS A 35 2.94 23.82 -5.33
N MET A 36 2.28 22.66 -5.24
CA MET A 36 2.59 21.71 -4.19
C MET A 36 4.01 21.17 -4.36
N ALA A 37 4.80 21.21 -3.28
CA ALA A 37 6.15 20.70 -3.30
C ALA A 37 6.17 19.19 -3.03
N ARG A 38 7.16 18.50 -3.61
CA ARG A 38 7.34 17.06 -3.38
C ARG A 38 7.47 16.73 -1.88
N GLY A 39 8.25 17.54 -1.15
CA GLY A 39 8.42 17.36 0.29
C GLY A 39 7.14 17.43 1.08
N THR A 40 6.18 18.24 0.61
CA THR A 40 4.86 18.36 1.25
C THR A 40 4.11 17.02 1.16
N VAL A 41 4.17 16.37 0.01
CA VAL A 41 3.52 15.07 -0.18
C VAL A 41 4.15 14.02 0.75
N TYR A 42 5.47 13.91 0.75
CA TYR A 42 6.17 12.93 1.59
C TYR A 42 5.91 13.17 3.08
N ARG A 43 5.93 14.42 3.52
CA ARG A 43 5.67 14.77 4.92
C ARG A 43 4.26 14.39 5.33
N ASN A 44 3.27 14.70 4.48
CA ASN A 44 1.87 14.36 4.77
C ASN A 44 1.65 12.85 4.81
N LEU A 45 2.24 12.10 3.88
CA LEU A 45 2.14 10.65 3.87
C LEU A 45 2.68 10.05 5.16
N LYS A 46 3.81 10.54 5.63
CA LYS A 46 4.40 10.05 6.88
C LYS A 46 3.50 10.33 8.08
N LEU A 47 2.94 11.53 8.16
CA LEU A 47 2.03 11.90 9.25
C LEU A 47 0.75 11.07 9.22
N MET A 48 0.20 10.84 8.02
CA MET A 48 -1.00 10.03 7.84
C MET A 48 -0.76 8.58 8.22
N GLU A 49 0.40 8.05 7.90
CA GLU A 49 0.81 6.70 8.30
C GLU A 49 0.91 6.59 9.82
N LEU A 50 1.57 7.55 10.47
CA LEU A 50 1.72 7.58 11.92
C LEU A 50 0.37 7.69 12.63
N ASP A 51 -0.58 8.41 12.03
CA ASP A 51 -1.93 8.56 12.58
C ASP A 51 -2.82 7.34 12.28
N GLY A 52 -2.33 6.34 11.56
CA GLY A 52 -3.12 5.16 11.22
C GLY A 52 -4.18 5.40 10.17
N GLU A 53 -4.05 6.47 9.38
CA GLU A 53 -5.03 6.86 8.38
C GLU A 53 -4.82 6.15 7.04
N ILE A 54 -3.57 5.79 6.74
CA ILE A 54 -3.20 5.05 5.54
C ILE A 54 -2.21 3.94 5.87
N GLY A 55 -2.10 2.97 4.97
CA GLY A 55 -1.09 1.94 5.03
C GLY A 55 0.14 2.30 4.20
N HIS A 56 1.29 1.76 4.56
CA HIS A 56 2.56 1.96 3.88
C HIS A 56 3.16 0.60 3.54
N LEU A 57 3.46 0.38 2.28
CA LEU A 57 4.03 -0.87 1.77
C LEU A 57 5.46 -0.67 1.36
N GLU A 58 6.39 -1.33 2.06
CA GLU A 58 7.78 -1.36 1.64
C GLU A 58 7.93 -2.40 0.52
N MET A 59 8.45 -1.96 -0.63
CA MET A 59 8.62 -2.81 -1.78
C MET A 59 10.07 -3.30 -1.87
N PRO A 60 10.29 -4.59 -2.18
CA PRO A 60 11.66 -5.12 -2.23
C PRO A 60 12.51 -4.55 -3.36
N ASP A 61 11.89 -4.23 -4.51
CA ASP A 61 12.62 -3.82 -5.71
C ASP A 61 12.02 -2.58 -6.35
N GLY A 62 11.89 -1.53 -5.59
CA GLY A 62 11.32 -0.29 -6.14
C GLY A 62 10.84 0.65 -5.06
N PRO A 63 10.22 1.75 -5.45
CA PRO A 63 9.72 2.72 -4.48
C PRO A 63 8.58 2.14 -3.67
N ASP A 64 8.49 2.58 -2.41
CA ASP A 64 7.42 2.18 -1.51
C ASP A 64 6.06 2.62 -2.06
N ARG A 65 5.02 1.89 -1.69
CA ARG A 65 3.64 2.18 -2.09
C ARG A 65 2.79 2.48 -0.87
N TYR A 66 1.67 3.12 -1.12
CA TYR A 66 0.75 3.56 -0.05
C TYR A 66 -0.66 3.08 -0.35
N ASP A 67 -1.39 2.73 0.70
CA ASP A 67 -2.71 2.14 0.61
C ASP A 67 -3.71 3.01 1.38
N ALA A 68 -4.81 3.37 0.74
CA ALA A 68 -5.87 4.14 1.39
C ALA A 68 -6.58 3.33 2.49
N ASN A 69 -6.43 2.01 2.47
CA ASN A 69 -7.00 1.14 3.49
C ASN A 69 -5.98 0.95 4.62
N PRO A 70 -6.22 1.54 5.82
CA PRO A 70 -5.29 1.40 6.93
C PRO A 70 -5.39 0.07 7.65
N THR A 71 -6.41 -0.74 7.36
CA THR A 71 -6.59 -2.04 8.00
C THR A 71 -5.47 -2.98 7.58
N PRO A 72 -4.74 -3.59 8.54
CA PRO A 72 -3.67 -4.51 8.20
C PRO A 72 -4.16 -5.68 7.35
N HIS A 73 -3.47 -5.95 6.27
CA HIS A 73 -3.76 -7.09 5.40
C HIS A 73 -2.47 -7.49 4.67
N GLY A 74 -2.47 -8.69 4.09
CA GLY A 74 -1.34 -9.16 3.32
C GLY A 74 -1.45 -8.74 1.87
N HIS A 75 -0.37 -8.91 1.14
CA HIS A 75 -0.31 -8.61 -0.29
C HIS A 75 0.34 -9.75 -1.05
N LEU A 76 -0.09 -9.93 -2.29
CA LEU A 76 0.52 -10.83 -3.25
C LEU A 76 1.28 -10.00 -4.28
N LEU A 77 2.56 -10.29 -4.46
CA LEU A 77 3.39 -9.59 -5.44
C LEU A 77 3.87 -10.58 -6.49
N CYS A 78 3.51 -10.34 -7.75
CA CYS A 78 4.00 -11.17 -8.84
C CYS A 78 5.44 -10.81 -9.19
N ASP A 79 6.34 -11.79 -9.12
CA ASP A 79 7.75 -11.59 -9.46
C ASP A 79 7.97 -11.30 -10.93
N SER A 80 7.04 -11.69 -11.79
CA SER A 80 7.17 -11.55 -13.24
C SER A 80 6.66 -10.20 -13.76
N CYS A 81 5.44 -9.82 -13.39
CA CYS A 81 4.82 -8.60 -13.93
C CYS A 81 4.73 -7.45 -12.91
N GLY A 82 5.03 -7.70 -11.64
CA GLY A 82 4.97 -6.68 -10.60
C GLY A 82 3.57 -6.35 -10.10
N ASP A 83 2.55 -7.05 -10.56
CA ASP A 83 1.19 -6.83 -10.08
C ASP A 83 1.09 -7.09 -8.59
N LEU A 84 0.38 -6.22 -7.91
CA LEU A 84 0.16 -6.27 -6.47
C LEU A 84 -1.34 -6.47 -6.21
N ALA A 85 -1.68 -7.50 -5.43
CA ALA A 85 -3.05 -7.80 -5.05
C ALA A 85 -3.18 -7.94 -3.55
N ASP A 86 -4.36 -7.65 -3.01
CA ASP A 86 -4.61 -7.80 -1.58
C ASP A 86 -4.86 -9.26 -1.22
N LEU A 87 -4.43 -9.65 -0.03
CA LEU A 87 -4.58 -11.00 0.49
C LEU A 87 -5.21 -10.96 1.87
N PRO A 88 -6.44 -11.49 2.07
CA PRO A 88 -7.02 -11.59 3.41
C PRO A 88 -6.24 -12.60 4.25
N VAL A 89 -5.88 -12.22 5.49
CA VAL A 89 -5.05 -13.07 6.35
C VAL A 89 -5.66 -13.30 7.74
N VAL A 90 -6.98 -13.14 7.88
CA VAL A 90 -7.65 -13.22 9.18
C VAL A 90 -7.37 -14.55 9.89
N GLY A 91 -7.50 -15.67 9.18
CA GLY A 91 -7.24 -16.99 9.74
C GLY A 91 -5.78 -17.18 10.14
N LEU A 92 -4.87 -16.70 9.31
CA LEU A 92 -3.44 -16.80 9.57
C LEU A 92 -3.04 -16.07 10.85
N ILE A 93 -3.56 -14.86 11.06
CA ILE A 93 -3.23 -14.08 12.26
C ILE A 93 -3.76 -14.77 13.52
N ARG A 94 -4.97 -15.35 13.47
CA ARG A 94 -5.51 -16.13 14.58
C ARG A 94 -4.65 -17.34 14.91
N ASP A 95 -4.18 -18.04 13.90
CA ASP A 95 -3.29 -19.20 14.08
C ASP A 95 -1.97 -18.78 14.73
N ILE A 96 -1.41 -17.65 14.30
CA ILE A 96 -0.18 -17.12 14.88
C ILE A 96 -0.41 -16.72 16.33
N GLU A 97 -1.50 -16.02 16.63
CA GLU A 97 -1.84 -15.62 18.00
C GLU A 97 -1.99 -16.81 18.91
N SER A 98 -2.63 -17.88 18.43
CA SER A 98 -2.77 -19.12 19.19
C SER A 98 -1.42 -19.77 19.49
N ALA A 99 -0.52 -19.72 18.52
CA ALA A 99 0.81 -20.31 18.67
C ALA A 99 1.71 -19.56 19.64
N ILE A 100 1.63 -18.21 19.64
CA ILE A 100 2.49 -17.39 20.51
C ILE A 100 1.85 -17.04 21.84
N GLY A 101 0.55 -17.29 21.99
CA GLY A 101 -0.17 -17.06 23.23
C GLY A 101 -0.50 -15.62 23.57
N THR A 102 -0.45 -14.73 22.60
CA THR A 102 -0.75 -13.31 22.81
C THR A 102 -1.24 -12.68 21.53
N GLU A 103 -1.78 -11.46 21.65
CA GLU A 103 -2.32 -10.70 20.53
C GLU A 103 -1.21 -10.17 19.62
N VAL A 104 -1.45 -10.22 18.31
CA VAL A 104 -0.58 -9.59 17.31
C VAL A 104 -0.98 -8.13 17.18
N ARG A 105 -0.03 -7.22 17.34
CA ARG A 105 -0.30 -5.78 17.28
C ARG A 105 -0.24 -5.23 15.86
N GLY A 106 0.47 -5.90 14.98
CA GLY A 106 0.58 -5.47 13.59
C GLY A 106 1.47 -6.42 12.82
N TYR A 107 1.46 -6.30 11.51
CA TYR A 107 2.31 -7.13 10.66
C TYR A 107 2.48 -6.51 9.29
N THR A 108 3.52 -6.94 8.60
CA THR A 108 3.73 -6.68 7.19
C THR A 108 3.91 -8.03 6.52
N LEU A 109 3.09 -8.32 5.52
CA LEU A 109 3.14 -9.61 4.84
C LEU A 109 3.05 -9.40 3.34
N THR A 110 4.08 -9.82 2.64
CA THR A 110 4.11 -9.84 1.19
C THR A 110 4.48 -11.24 0.73
N ILE A 111 3.56 -11.88 0.02
CA ILE A 111 3.81 -13.20 -0.57
C ILE A 111 4.24 -12.98 -2.01
N ARG A 112 5.41 -13.49 -2.36
CA ARG A 112 5.91 -13.43 -3.72
C ARG A 112 5.48 -14.68 -4.48
N TYR A 113 5.00 -14.50 -5.68
CA TYR A 113 4.48 -15.60 -6.49
C TYR A 113 4.55 -15.24 -7.97
N ILE A 114 4.13 -16.16 -8.82
CA ILE A 114 3.91 -15.88 -10.25
C ILE A 114 2.41 -15.89 -10.46
N CYS A 115 1.84 -14.76 -10.87
CA CYS A 115 0.39 -14.66 -11.01
C CYS A 115 -0.15 -15.57 -12.12
N PRO A 116 -1.46 -15.91 -12.08
CA PRO A 116 -2.03 -16.82 -13.07
C PRO A 116 -1.82 -16.41 -14.53
N LYS A 117 -1.86 -15.10 -14.80
CA LYS A 117 -1.61 -14.60 -16.17
C LYS A 117 -0.20 -14.91 -16.64
N CYS A 118 0.79 -14.70 -15.75
CA CYS A 118 2.19 -14.95 -16.08
C CYS A 118 2.48 -16.45 -16.18
N ARG A 119 1.85 -17.28 -15.35
CA ARG A 119 1.99 -18.73 -15.44
C ARG A 119 1.43 -19.25 -16.74
N ALA A 120 0.30 -18.71 -17.19
CA ALA A 120 -0.29 -19.09 -18.46
C ALA A 120 0.65 -18.79 -19.64
N LYS A 121 1.37 -17.66 -19.58
CA LYS A 121 2.35 -17.29 -20.60
C LYS A 121 3.55 -18.22 -20.60
N THR A 122 4.04 -18.61 -19.42
CA THR A 122 5.22 -19.49 -19.34
C THR A 122 4.91 -20.94 -19.64
N ALA A 123 3.65 -21.34 -19.60
CA ALA A 123 3.23 -22.70 -19.90
C ALA A 123 3.17 -23.01 -21.40
N GLN A 124 3.40 -22.00 -22.24
CA GLN A 124 3.37 -22.17 -23.69
C GLN A 124 4.73 -22.54 -24.28
#